data_a85f10647fc7b9972373424e0b77bb40
#
_entry.id   a85f10647fc7b9972373424e0b77bb40
#
_cell.length_a   1.000
_cell.length_b   1.000
_cell.length_c   1.000
_cell.angle_alpha   90.00
_cell.angle_beta   90.00
_cell.angle_gamma   90.00
#
_symmetry.space_group_name_H-M   'P 1'
#
loop_
_entity.id
_entity.type
_entity.pdbx_description
1 polymer ?
#
loop_
_entity_poly.entity_id
_entity_poly.type
_entity_poly.pdbx_seq_one_letter_code
_entity_poly.pdbx_strand_id
1 'polypeptide(L)'
;MLSRAFRVIHAGSEAEGLEILNEELNNIAAVLIELRLARKSGFKFADHMQDIAYFSLIPMIAISDELPCPDDMDCIEHGFFDLITAYAPEPLVYKRIGNAIRAKDSLSLSELEKMLKVLPACIFLKDSEGKYVFSTQYWHHLETGDDPDWTIRGKTDMEIRKDKKNAMKAMEADKRIMLTGEGTEYVIEENDDGIREFLQLIKRPVYDDNGNVSGIIALINNVTETQLLKMELEKRAKTDVLTGLLNKSASEDLIRMMLANYQKNDEQCALLMIDIDCFKEVNDTYGHAKGDDVLSEIGRIIKENCRTLDVAGRIGGDEFIVLMRNITESENAGRLAERIRKQVAENFAKEEFDRPITLSIGIALCPEHGKRYDDLFDAADSALYYVKKHSKDAYQVYNETLQK
;
A
#
# COMPACT_ATOMS: atom_id res chain seq x y z
N MET A 1 42.26 0.93 -38.45
CA MET A 1 42.19 -0.32 -37.65
C MET A 1 40.87 -0.38 -36.89
N LEU A 2 40.59 0.50 -35.89
CA LEU A 2 39.39 0.44 -35.04
C LEU A 2 38.08 0.60 -35.83
N SER A 3 38.02 1.42 -36.86
CA SER A 3 36.83 1.70 -37.67
C SER A 3 36.22 0.49 -38.40
N ARG A 4 36.88 -0.67 -38.37
CA ARG A 4 36.32 -1.94 -38.92
C ARG A 4 35.40 -2.65 -37.93
N ALA A 5 35.60 -2.43 -36.63
CA ALA A 5 34.86 -3.12 -35.57
C ALA A 5 33.96 -2.15 -34.75
N PHE A 6 34.28 -0.87 -34.75
CA PHE A 6 33.61 0.14 -33.97
C PHE A 6 33.32 1.40 -34.79
N ARG A 7 32.23 2.12 -34.49
CA ARG A 7 32.08 3.49 -34.96
C ARG A 7 33.08 4.33 -34.15
N VAL A 8 34.03 4.97 -34.83
CA VAL A 8 35.05 5.80 -34.17
C VAL A 8 34.74 7.26 -34.40
N ILE A 9 34.71 8.03 -33.33
CA ILE A 9 34.60 9.47 -33.37
C ILE A 9 35.96 10.03 -32.89
N HIS A 10 36.47 11.00 -33.60
CA HIS A 10 37.78 11.59 -33.28
C HIS A 10 37.60 12.97 -32.71
N ALA A 11 38.35 13.29 -31.62
CA ALA A 11 38.48 14.61 -31.05
C ALA A 11 39.92 15.08 -31.20
N GLY A 12 40.14 16.28 -31.73
CA GLY A 12 41.46 16.90 -31.91
C GLY A 12 41.96 17.60 -30.67
N SER A 13 41.11 17.74 -29.65
CA SER A 13 41.45 18.36 -28.36
C SER A 13 40.61 17.82 -27.23
N GLU A 14 41.02 18.03 -25.97
CA GLU A 14 40.23 17.67 -24.79
C GLU A 14 38.89 18.38 -24.72
N ALA A 15 38.81 19.66 -25.11
CA ALA A 15 37.57 20.44 -25.14
C ALA A 15 36.57 19.83 -26.14
N GLU A 16 37.01 19.51 -27.34
CA GLU A 16 36.19 18.84 -28.35
C GLU A 16 35.75 17.44 -27.87
N GLY A 17 36.63 16.72 -27.17
CA GLY A 17 36.29 15.43 -26.57
C GLY A 17 35.18 15.52 -25.52
N LEU A 18 35.17 16.58 -24.70
CA LEU A 18 34.10 16.82 -23.73
C LEU A 18 32.77 17.22 -24.38
N GLU A 19 32.81 18.02 -25.47
CA GLU A 19 31.61 18.36 -26.25
C GLU A 19 30.98 17.08 -26.85
N ILE A 20 31.78 16.24 -27.48
CA ILE A 20 31.33 14.95 -28.04
C ILE A 20 30.74 14.04 -26.96
N LEU A 21 31.38 13.97 -25.77
CA LEU A 21 30.85 13.19 -24.66
C LEU A 21 29.49 13.68 -24.19
N ASN A 22 29.28 14.98 -24.11
CA ASN A 22 27.99 15.55 -23.72
C ASN A 22 26.87 15.33 -24.77
N GLU A 23 27.23 15.39 -26.06
CA GLU A 23 26.25 15.24 -27.14
C GLU A 23 25.89 13.78 -27.45
N GLU A 24 26.88 12.87 -27.38
CA GLU A 24 26.75 11.48 -27.83
C GLU A 24 26.84 10.47 -26.65
N LEU A 25 26.65 10.89 -25.42
CA LEU A 25 26.88 10.10 -24.19
C LEU A 25 26.36 8.65 -24.26
N ASN A 26 25.13 8.47 -24.72
CA ASN A 26 24.50 7.15 -24.80
C ASN A 26 25.07 6.24 -25.92
N ASN A 27 25.89 6.80 -26.79
CA ASN A 27 26.46 6.11 -27.96
C ASN A 27 27.96 5.82 -27.81
N ILE A 28 28.59 6.27 -26.71
CA ILE A 28 30.03 6.10 -26.47
C ILE A 28 30.25 4.92 -25.53
N ALA A 29 30.87 3.86 -26.06
CA ALA A 29 31.15 2.63 -25.31
C ALA A 29 32.53 2.65 -24.61
N ALA A 30 33.50 3.40 -25.12
CA ALA A 30 34.83 3.56 -24.54
C ALA A 30 35.51 4.81 -25.06
N VAL A 31 36.41 5.40 -24.27
CA VAL A 31 37.25 6.54 -24.65
C VAL A 31 38.69 6.07 -24.71
N LEU A 32 39.36 6.34 -25.86
CA LEU A 32 40.78 6.05 -26.07
C LEU A 32 41.53 7.37 -26.06
N ILE A 33 42.56 7.48 -25.22
CA ILE A 33 43.33 8.70 -25.06
C ILE A 33 44.80 8.41 -25.31
N GLU A 34 45.45 9.20 -26.16
CA GLU A 34 46.90 9.15 -26.34
C GLU A 34 47.61 9.56 -25.05
N LEU A 35 48.44 8.67 -24.49
CA LEU A 35 49.08 8.88 -23.20
C LEU A 35 49.94 10.14 -23.18
N ARG A 36 50.64 10.47 -24.27
CA ARG A 36 51.43 11.68 -24.42
C ARG A 36 50.58 12.96 -24.29
N LEU A 37 49.36 12.92 -24.83
CA LEU A 37 48.40 14.01 -24.74
C LEU A 37 47.92 14.16 -23.31
N ALA A 38 47.51 13.06 -22.68
CA ALA A 38 47.05 13.07 -21.28
C ALA A 38 48.11 13.61 -20.34
N ARG A 39 49.36 13.16 -20.47
CA ARG A 39 50.49 13.67 -19.66
C ARG A 39 50.77 15.16 -19.88
N LYS A 40 50.68 15.63 -21.12
CA LYS A 40 50.88 17.06 -21.46
C LYS A 40 49.86 17.98 -20.80
N SER A 41 48.64 17.53 -20.65
CA SER A 41 47.54 18.29 -19.99
C SER A 41 47.53 18.08 -18.47
N GLY A 42 48.37 17.21 -17.92
CA GLY A 42 48.32 16.79 -16.51
C GLY A 42 47.06 16.00 -16.18
N PHE A 43 46.64 15.15 -17.08
CA PHE A 43 45.48 14.24 -16.94
C PHE A 43 44.11 14.91 -16.69
N LYS A 44 43.98 16.21 -16.94
CA LYS A 44 42.74 16.98 -16.64
C LYS A 44 41.48 16.39 -17.24
N PHE A 45 41.56 15.84 -18.45
CA PHE A 45 40.40 15.20 -19.08
C PHE A 45 40.03 13.90 -18.35
N ALA A 46 41.02 13.09 -17.96
CA ALA A 46 40.77 11.83 -17.25
C ALA A 46 40.17 12.10 -15.87
N ASP A 47 40.69 13.06 -15.14
CA ASP A 47 40.17 13.47 -13.83
C ASP A 47 38.71 13.98 -13.97
N HIS A 48 38.43 14.81 -14.97
CA HIS A 48 37.09 15.28 -15.23
C HIS A 48 36.12 14.13 -15.55
N MET A 49 36.54 13.11 -16.27
CA MET A 49 35.75 11.90 -16.53
C MET A 49 35.46 11.13 -15.22
N GLN A 50 36.36 11.12 -14.24
CA GLN A 50 36.15 10.46 -12.96
C GLN A 50 35.22 11.25 -12.03
N ASP A 51 35.24 12.58 -12.07
CA ASP A 51 34.46 13.45 -11.21
C ASP A 51 32.96 13.43 -11.55
N ILE A 52 32.60 13.06 -12.77
CA ILE A 52 31.19 13.03 -13.21
C ILE A 52 30.67 11.60 -13.20
N ALA A 53 29.67 11.33 -12.36
CA ALA A 53 29.15 9.98 -12.09
C ALA A 53 28.81 9.15 -13.34
N TYR A 54 28.20 9.74 -14.38
CA TYR A 54 27.87 9.01 -15.59
C TYR A 54 29.03 8.91 -16.60
N PHE A 55 30.00 9.83 -16.59
CA PHE A 55 31.22 9.69 -17.41
C PHE A 55 32.15 8.63 -16.82
N SER A 56 32.20 8.47 -15.49
CA SER A 56 33.01 7.44 -14.84
C SER A 56 32.58 6.02 -15.19
N LEU A 57 31.38 5.83 -15.75
CA LEU A 57 30.93 4.54 -16.27
C LEU A 57 31.54 4.18 -17.62
N ILE A 58 32.07 5.14 -18.37
CA ILE A 58 32.71 4.91 -19.67
C ILE A 58 34.18 4.54 -19.43
N PRO A 59 34.66 3.36 -19.86
CA PRO A 59 36.04 2.97 -19.66
C PRO A 59 36.98 3.84 -20.48
N MET A 60 38.02 4.36 -19.82
CA MET A 60 39.12 5.06 -20.48
C MET A 60 40.29 4.12 -20.71
N ILE A 61 40.87 4.14 -21.87
CA ILE A 61 42.03 3.32 -22.25
C ILE A 61 43.10 4.26 -22.77
N ALA A 62 44.30 4.18 -22.17
CA ALA A 62 45.47 4.91 -22.66
C ALA A 62 46.08 4.20 -23.84
N ILE A 63 46.56 4.97 -24.83
CA ILE A 63 47.37 4.45 -25.94
C ILE A 63 48.75 5.07 -25.85
N SER A 64 49.80 4.23 -25.81
CA SER A 64 51.22 4.64 -25.81
C SER A 64 51.93 4.24 -27.08
N ASP A 65 52.72 5.13 -27.64
CA ASP A 65 53.66 4.90 -28.74
C ASP A 65 55.13 4.69 -28.27
N GLU A 66 55.34 4.69 -26.95
CA GLU A 66 56.67 4.49 -26.36
C GLU A 66 57.07 3.02 -26.27
N LEU A 67 58.34 2.69 -26.48
CA LEU A 67 58.92 1.36 -26.34
C LEU A 67 60.25 1.43 -25.53
N PRO A 68 60.35 0.71 -24.37
CA PRO A 68 59.32 -0.15 -23.76
C PRO A 68 58.12 0.67 -23.30
N CYS A 69 56.93 0.03 -23.15
CA CYS A 69 55.74 0.67 -22.65
C CYS A 69 56.03 1.24 -21.23
N PRO A 70 55.70 2.49 -20.94
CA PRO A 70 55.98 3.09 -19.63
C PRO A 70 55.21 2.39 -18.50
N ASP A 71 55.72 2.58 -17.26
CA ASP A 71 55.07 2.01 -16.10
C ASP A 71 53.67 2.63 -15.90
N ASP A 72 52.70 1.80 -15.56
CA ASP A 72 51.26 2.10 -15.66
C ASP A 72 50.71 2.92 -14.47
N MET A 73 51.54 3.29 -13.48
CA MET A 73 51.11 3.91 -12.23
C MET A 73 50.32 5.20 -12.45
N ASP A 74 50.80 6.11 -13.32
CA ASP A 74 50.10 7.35 -13.65
C ASP A 74 48.69 7.09 -14.23
N CYS A 75 48.57 6.07 -15.06
CA CYS A 75 47.30 5.70 -15.67
C CYS A 75 46.28 5.15 -14.63
N ILE A 76 46.78 4.33 -13.67
CA ILE A 76 45.92 3.77 -12.62
C ILE A 76 45.41 4.87 -11.70
N GLU A 77 46.32 5.82 -11.29
CA GLU A 77 45.94 6.93 -10.41
C GLU A 77 44.86 7.84 -11.02
N HIS A 78 44.89 8.03 -12.34
CA HIS A 78 43.90 8.85 -13.08
C HIS A 78 42.74 8.03 -13.68
N GLY A 79 42.50 6.79 -13.20
CA GLY A 79 41.31 5.99 -13.48
C GLY A 79 41.23 5.37 -14.88
N PHE A 80 42.36 5.23 -15.58
CA PHE A 80 42.36 4.46 -16.81
C PHE A 80 42.16 2.97 -16.52
N PHE A 81 41.32 2.34 -17.34
CA PHE A 81 41.02 0.92 -17.22
C PHE A 81 42.16 0.03 -17.74
N ASP A 82 42.84 0.47 -18.79
CA ASP A 82 43.91 -0.30 -19.44
C ASP A 82 44.89 0.65 -20.18
N LEU A 83 46.08 0.16 -20.44
CA LEU A 83 47.09 0.83 -21.31
C LEU A 83 47.44 -0.08 -22.45
N ILE A 84 47.28 0.38 -23.69
CA ILE A 84 47.58 -0.37 -24.92
C ILE A 84 48.71 0.30 -25.67
N THR A 85 49.72 -0.49 -26.10
CA THR A 85 50.74 0.05 -27.03
C THR A 85 50.15 0.22 -28.44
N ALA A 86 50.48 1.33 -29.08
CA ALA A 86 50.10 1.61 -30.48
C ALA A 86 50.57 0.53 -31.49
N TYR A 87 51.58 -0.27 -31.10
CA TYR A 87 52.13 -1.37 -31.88
C TYR A 87 51.50 -2.75 -31.59
N ALA A 88 50.49 -2.80 -30.72
CA ALA A 88 49.84 -4.05 -30.38
C ALA A 88 49.08 -4.66 -31.57
N PRO A 89 49.12 -6.00 -31.72
CA PRO A 89 48.35 -6.69 -32.79
C PRO A 89 46.86 -6.36 -32.72
N GLU A 90 46.24 -6.12 -33.85
CA GLU A 90 44.81 -5.75 -34.00
C GLU A 90 43.86 -6.63 -33.15
N PRO A 91 43.94 -7.99 -33.15
CA PRO A 91 43.08 -8.83 -32.34
C PRO A 91 43.23 -8.59 -30.83
N LEU A 92 44.42 -8.23 -30.36
CA LEU A 92 44.68 -7.93 -28.94
C LEU A 92 44.03 -6.61 -28.54
N VAL A 93 44.12 -5.59 -29.39
CA VAL A 93 43.48 -4.29 -29.21
C VAL A 93 41.97 -4.47 -29.08
N TYR A 94 41.31 -5.17 -30.00
CA TYR A 94 39.90 -5.46 -29.96
C TYR A 94 39.49 -6.22 -28.68
N LYS A 95 40.28 -7.21 -28.29
CA LYS A 95 40.01 -7.99 -27.08
C LYS A 95 40.09 -7.11 -25.80
N ARG A 96 41.07 -6.23 -25.69
CA ARG A 96 41.26 -5.33 -24.54
C ARG A 96 40.14 -4.30 -24.49
N ILE A 97 39.80 -3.63 -25.57
CA ILE A 97 38.66 -2.70 -25.63
C ILE A 97 37.36 -3.41 -25.26
N GLY A 98 37.10 -4.58 -25.84
CA GLY A 98 35.90 -5.38 -25.55
C GLY A 98 35.84 -5.84 -24.08
N ASN A 99 36.97 -6.12 -23.43
CA ASN A 99 37.03 -6.43 -22.02
C ASN A 99 36.71 -5.19 -21.15
N ALA A 100 37.28 -4.03 -21.51
CA ALA A 100 37.01 -2.77 -20.82
C ALA A 100 35.53 -2.41 -20.87
N ILE A 101 34.90 -2.48 -22.04
CA ILE A 101 33.45 -2.24 -22.23
C ILE A 101 32.65 -3.21 -21.36
N ARG A 102 32.88 -4.52 -21.45
CA ARG A 102 32.16 -5.53 -20.68
C ARG A 102 32.33 -5.37 -19.15
N ALA A 103 33.53 -4.97 -18.72
CA ALA A 103 33.78 -4.77 -17.29
C ALA A 103 33.05 -3.54 -16.72
N LYS A 104 32.87 -2.50 -17.54
CA LYS A 104 32.10 -1.30 -17.16
C LYS A 104 30.60 -1.42 -17.39
N ASP A 105 30.16 -2.21 -18.38
CA ASP A 105 28.75 -2.55 -18.58
C ASP A 105 28.19 -3.42 -17.43
N SER A 106 29.04 -4.14 -16.72
CA SER A 106 28.64 -4.80 -15.48
C SER A 106 28.79 -3.83 -14.32
N LEU A 107 27.65 -3.26 -13.85
CA LEU A 107 27.60 -2.66 -12.52
C LEU A 107 28.26 -3.62 -11.53
N SER A 108 29.31 -3.17 -10.86
CA SER A 108 29.92 -3.99 -9.83
C SER A 108 28.87 -4.31 -8.77
N LEU A 109 28.90 -5.49 -8.19
CA LEU A 109 27.99 -5.86 -7.09
C LEU A 109 27.96 -4.79 -6.00
N SER A 110 29.11 -4.15 -5.73
CA SER A 110 29.26 -3.06 -4.76
C SER A 110 28.50 -1.78 -5.15
N GLU A 111 28.50 -1.43 -6.44
CA GLU A 111 27.76 -0.25 -6.93
C GLU A 111 26.26 -0.51 -6.91
N LEU A 112 25.82 -1.69 -7.34
CA LEU A 112 24.42 -2.12 -7.23
C LEU A 112 23.95 -2.11 -5.78
N GLU A 113 24.76 -2.64 -4.85
CA GLU A 113 24.46 -2.60 -3.42
C GLU A 113 24.29 -1.18 -2.89
N LYS A 114 25.19 -0.25 -3.27
CA LYS A 114 25.08 1.17 -2.88
C LYS A 114 23.80 1.81 -3.43
N MET A 115 23.45 1.56 -4.69
CA MET A 115 22.23 2.09 -5.30
C MET A 115 20.98 1.55 -4.63
N LEU A 116 20.92 0.25 -4.33
CA LEU A 116 19.78 -0.38 -3.66
C LEU A 116 19.62 0.11 -2.22
N LYS A 117 20.71 0.43 -1.50
CA LYS A 117 20.67 0.95 -0.13
C LYS A 117 20.04 2.34 0.01
N VAL A 118 19.95 3.11 -1.06
CA VAL A 118 19.31 4.45 -1.07
C VAL A 118 17.77 4.33 -1.16
N LEU A 119 17.26 3.17 -1.59
CA LEU A 119 15.82 2.96 -1.69
C LEU A 119 15.20 2.86 -0.28
N PRO A 120 14.04 3.51 -0.04
CA PRO A 120 13.33 3.43 1.24
C PRO A 120 12.58 2.11 1.41
N ALA A 121 13.22 1.00 1.04
CA ALA A 121 12.64 -0.34 1.08
C ALA A 121 13.72 -1.36 1.43
N CYS A 122 13.33 -2.40 2.17
CA CYS A 122 14.22 -3.54 2.40
C CYS A 122 14.15 -4.49 1.22
N ILE A 123 15.26 -4.63 0.51
CA ILE A 123 15.42 -5.59 -0.60
C ILE A 123 16.40 -6.65 -0.15
N PHE A 124 16.05 -7.90 -0.32
CA PHE A 124 16.96 -9.00 -0.07
C PHE A 124 16.92 -10.05 -1.18
N LEU A 125 18.04 -10.74 -1.32
CA LEU A 125 18.23 -11.85 -2.24
C LEU A 125 18.62 -13.08 -1.43
N LYS A 126 18.01 -14.22 -1.74
CA LYS A 126 18.39 -15.55 -1.23
C LYS A 126 18.76 -16.48 -2.36
N ASP A 127 19.68 -17.38 -2.09
CA ASP A 127 20.06 -18.47 -2.99
C ASP A 127 19.02 -19.62 -3.00
N SER A 128 19.30 -20.65 -3.78
CA SER A 128 18.48 -21.86 -3.90
C SER A 128 18.38 -22.66 -2.60
N GLU A 129 19.30 -22.47 -1.64
CA GLU A 129 19.26 -23.08 -0.31
C GLU A 129 18.47 -22.25 0.70
N GLY A 130 17.96 -21.06 0.31
CA GLY A 130 17.24 -20.13 1.18
C GLY A 130 18.16 -19.31 2.08
N LYS A 131 19.45 -19.25 1.79
CA LYS A 131 20.43 -18.43 2.51
C LYS A 131 20.46 -17.02 1.91
N TYR A 132 20.57 -16.04 2.77
CA TYR A 132 20.70 -14.65 2.33
C TYR A 132 22.03 -14.42 1.59
N VAL A 133 21.94 -13.91 0.36
CA VAL A 133 23.08 -13.46 -0.44
C VAL A 133 23.33 -11.98 -0.20
N PHE A 134 22.25 -11.20 -0.04
CA PHE A 134 22.28 -9.76 0.08
C PHE A 134 21.05 -9.23 0.81
N SER A 135 21.18 -8.09 1.53
CA SER A 135 20.06 -7.30 2.04
C SER A 135 20.46 -5.83 2.11
N THR A 136 19.56 -4.92 1.72
CA THR A 136 19.81 -3.47 1.76
C THR A 136 19.74 -2.91 3.17
N GLN A 137 18.85 -3.46 3.98
CA GLN A 137 18.59 -3.01 5.34
C GLN A 137 18.33 -4.23 6.22
N TYR A 138 18.56 -4.06 7.52
CA TYR A 138 18.20 -5.04 8.54
C TYR A 138 16.97 -4.51 9.27
N TRP A 139 15.88 -5.28 9.28
CA TRP A 139 14.71 -4.89 10.04
C TRP A 139 14.83 -5.30 11.52
N HIS A 140 14.08 -4.63 12.38
CA HIS A 140 14.22 -4.66 13.83
C HIS A 140 14.10 -6.03 14.51
N HIS A 141 13.56 -7.02 13.80
CA HIS A 141 13.33 -8.36 14.36
C HIS A 141 14.51 -9.33 14.14
N LEU A 142 15.63 -8.86 13.60
CA LEU A 142 16.79 -9.71 13.42
C LEU A 142 17.64 -9.79 14.71
N GLU A 143 18.15 -10.97 14.98
CA GLU A 143 19.19 -11.17 15.98
C GLU A 143 20.55 -10.79 15.36
N THR A 144 20.93 -9.53 15.43
CA THR A 144 22.21 -9.07 14.88
C THR A 144 23.35 -9.23 15.86
N GLY A 145 23.07 -9.39 17.17
CA GLY A 145 24.10 -9.39 18.22
C GLY A 145 24.86 -8.05 18.31
N ASP A 146 25.82 -8.00 19.23
CA ASP A 146 26.71 -6.83 19.39
C ASP A 146 28.01 -6.97 18.55
N ASP A 147 28.04 -7.90 17.59
CA ASP A 147 29.20 -8.15 16.73
C ASP A 147 29.25 -7.09 15.61
N PRO A 148 30.27 -6.22 15.58
CA PRO A 148 30.41 -5.21 14.53
C PRO A 148 30.65 -5.80 13.14
N ASP A 149 31.13 -7.05 13.06
CA ASP A 149 31.39 -7.77 11.81
C ASP A 149 30.19 -8.66 11.39
N TRP A 150 29.07 -8.55 12.10
CA TRP A 150 27.88 -9.35 11.80
C TRP A 150 27.37 -9.12 10.37
N THR A 151 27.12 -10.20 9.68
CA THR A 151 26.54 -10.18 8.33
C THR A 151 25.39 -11.15 8.21
N ILE A 152 24.37 -10.76 7.44
CA ILE A 152 23.25 -11.62 7.07
C ILE A 152 23.66 -12.68 6.03
N ARG A 153 24.73 -12.42 5.28
CA ARG A 153 25.15 -13.25 4.16
C ARG A 153 25.46 -14.67 4.59
N GLY A 154 24.91 -15.65 3.88
CA GLY A 154 25.06 -17.08 4.17
C GLY A 154 24.16 -17.63 5.28
N LYS A 155 23.37 -16.80 5.95
CA LYS A 155 22.48 -17.20 7.03
C LYS A 155 21.05 -17.46 6.51
N THR A 156 20.30 -18.30 7.24
CA THR A 156 18.88 -18.60 6.99
C THR A 156 17.97 -17.80 7.92
N ASP A 157 16.65 -17.75 7.65
CA ASP A 157 15.68 -17.10 8.56
C ASP A 157 15.72 -17.69 9.96
N MET A 158 15.95 -19.02 10.07
CA MET A 158 16.04 -19.69 11.39
C MET A 158 17.20 -19.20 12.23
N GLU A 159 18.28 -18.77 11.61
CA GLU A 159 19.47 -18.28 12.32
C GLU A 159 19.34 -16.82 12.73
N ILE A 160 18.61 -16.01 11.95
CA ILE A 160 18.60 -14.56 12.14
C ILE A 160 17.32 -13.98 12.74
N ARG A 161 16.18 -14.72 12.74
CA ARG A 161 14.93 -14.19 13.28
C ARG A 161 14.73 -14.58 14.72
N LYS A 162 14.32 -13.61 15.55
CA LYS A 162 13.93 -13.84 16.96
C LYS A 162 12.74 -14.83 17.05
N ASP A 163 11.68 -14.59 16.27
CA ASP A 163 10.52 -15.48 16.21
C ASP A 163 10.77 -16.65 15.25
N LYS A 164 11.13 -17.80 15.82
CA LYS A 164 11.41 -19.03 15.05
C LYS A 164 10.16 -19.58 14.33
N LYS A 165 8.95 -19.32 14.83
CA LYS A 165 7.71 -19.70 14.15
C LYS A 165 7.48 -18.92 12.87
N ASN A 166 7.73 -17.61 12.91
CA ASN A 166 7.69 -16.77 11.73
C ASN A 166 8.84 -17.10 10.77
N ALA A 167 10.03 -17.46 11.28
CA ALA A 167 11.13 -17.95 10.46
C ALA A 167 10.73 -19.19 9.64
N MET A 168 10.11 -20.18 10.28
CA MET A 168 9.62 -21.39 9.60
C MET A 168 8.62 -21.07 8.49
N LYS A 169 7.62 -20.23 8.77
CA LYS A 169 6.63 -19.82 7.77
C LYS A 169 7.26 -19.12 6.58
N ALA A 170 8.26 -18.25 6.84
CA ALA A 170 8.98 -17.55 5.77
C ALA A 170 9.74 -18.53 4.88
N MET A 171 10.43 -19.51 5.48
CA MET A 171 11.16 -20.55 4.75
C MET A 171 10.23 -21.50 3.98
N GLU A 172 9.06 -21.85 4.51
CA GLU A 172 8.07 -22.64 3.79
C GLU A 172 7.53 -21.89 2.57
N ALA A 173 7.25 -20.59 2.71
CA ALA A 173 6.84 -19.75 1.60
C ALA A 173 7.94 -19.64 0.53
N ASP A 174 9.20 -19.49 0.95
CA ASP A 174 10.35 -19.44 0.03
C ASP A 174 10.53 -20.78 -0.73
N LYS A 175 10.43 -21.91 -0.04
CA LYS A 175 10.47 -23.24 -0.66
C LYS A 175 9.36 -23.42 -1.70
N ARG A 176 8.16 -22.93 -1.41
CA ARG A 176 7.05 -22.98 -2.36
C ARG A 176 7.37 -22.20 -3.63
N ILE A 177 7.90 -20.98 -3.52
CA ILE A 177 8.29 -20.15 -4.65
C ILE A 177 9.37 -20.85 -5.48
N MET A 178 10.37 -21.45 -4.83
CA MET A 178 11.45 -22.18 -5.51
C MET A 178 10.94 -23.41 -6.27
N LEU A 179 9.92 -24.10 -5.74
CA LEU A 179 9.36 -25.29 -6.38
C LEU A 179 8.39 -24.96 -7.50
N THR A 180 7.58 -23.90 -7.34
CA THR A 180 6.50 -23.58 -8.30
C THR A 180 6.91 -22.54 -9.34
N GLY A 181 7.91 -21.71 -9.05
CA GLY A 181 8.24 -20.54 -9.85
C GLY A 181 7.20 -19.41 -9.73
N GLU A 182 6.21 -19.54 -8.84
CA GLU A 182 5.16 -18.55 -8.63
C GLU A 182 5.53 -17.60 -7.48
N GLY A 183 5.66 -16.31 -7.80
CA GLY A 183 5.89 -15.29 -6.78
C GLY A 183 4.68 -15.05 -5.88
N THR A 184 4.90 -14.39 -4.75
CA THR A 184 3.84 -14.00 -3.80
C THR A 184 3.88 -12.51 -3.53
N GLU A 185 2.70 -11.94 -3.23
CA GLU A 185 2.55 -10.55 -2.78
C GLU A 185 1.42 -10.49 -1.76
N TYR A 186 1.69 -9.92 -0.61
CA TYR A 186 0.70 -9.72 0.44
C TYR A 186 1.15 -8.61 1.41
N VAL A 187 0.18 -8.05 2.13
CA VAL A 187 0.42 -7.09 3.20
C VAL A 187 0.26 -7.81 4.53
N ILE A 188 1.22 -7.63 5.41
CA ILE A 188 1.15 -8.08 6.80
C ILE A 188 0.94 -6.87 7.72
N GLU A 189 0.20 -7.09 8.78
CA GLU A 189 0.08 -6.15 9.89
C GLU A 189 1.00 -6.62 11.01
N GLU A 190 1.94 -5.78 11.41
CA GLU A 190 2.81 -5.99 12.57
C GLU A 190 2.45 -5.00 13.66
N ASN A 191 2.54 -5.47 14.91
CA ASN A 191 2.34 -4.63 16.08
C ASN A 191 3.52 -4.87 17.01
N ASP A 192 4.46 -3.94 17.02
CA ASP A 192 5.65 -3.98 17.85
C ASP A 192 5.62 -2.83 18.86
N ASP A 193 5.69 -3.15 20.14
CA ASP A 193 5.64 -2.20 21.27
C ASP A 193 4.51 -1.15 21.18
N GLY A 194 3.35 -1.55 20.60
CA GLY A 194 2.19 -0.68 20.42
C GLY A 194 2.23 0.18 19.15
N ILE A 195 3.25 0.04 18.33
CA ILE A 195 3.34 0.67 17.01
C ILE A 195 2.77 -0.31 15.98
N ARG A 196 1.70 0.11 15.33
CA ARG A 196 1.03 -0.66 14.27
C ARG A 196 1.60 -0.30 12.92
N GLU A 197 2.17 -1.28 12.23
CA GLU A 197 2.75 -1.11 10.91
C GLU A 197 2.13 -2.07 9.89
N PHE A 198 2.03 -1.62 8.64
CA PHE A 198 1.64 -2.45 7.50
C PHE A 198 2.82 -2.59 6.56
N LEU A 199 3.31 -3.82 6.39
CA LEU A 199 4.44 -4.14 5.53
C LEU A 199 3.96 -4.93 4.31
N GLN A 200 4.20 -4.39 3.13
CA GLN A 200 3.98 -5.10 1.86
C GLN A 200 5.20 -5.97 1.57
N LEU A 201 4.98 -7.27 1.48
CA LEU A 201 5.98 -8.25 1.06
C LEU A 201 5.72 -8.68 -0.37
N ILE A 202 6.73 -8.50 -1.22
CA ILE A 202 6.72 -8.98 -2.60
C ILE A 202 7.89 -9.94 -2.75
N LYS A 203 7.64 -11.18 -3.15
CA LYS A 203 8.68 -12.19 -3.41
C LYS A 203 8.54 -12.70 -4.82
N ARG A 204 9.65 -12.77 -5.55
CA ARG A 204 9.71 -13.28 -6.94
C ARG A 204 10.88 -14.25 -7.08
N PRO A 205 10.73 -15.31 -7.88
CA PRO A 205 11.84 -16.20 -8.21
C PRO A 205 12.86 -15.49 -9.09
N VAL A 206 14.12 -15.83 -8.90
CA VAL A 206 15.24 -15.46 -9.76
C VAL A 206 15.64 -16.69 -10.54
N TYR A 207 15.87 -16.56 -11.84
CA TYR A 207 16.20 -17.67 -12.71
C TYR A 207 17.67 -17.62 -13.14
N ASP A 208 18.27 -18.79 -13.33
CA ASP A 208 19.58 -18.95 -13.97
C ASP A 208 19.48 -18.87 -15.51
N ASP A 209 20.63 -18.89 -16.19
CA ASP A 209 20.69 -18.85 -17.66
C ASP A 209 20.01 -20.06 -18.34
N ASN A 210 19.72 -21.12 -17.61
CA ASN A 210 19.03 -22.31 -18.07
C ASN A 210 17.52 -22.28 -17.81
N GLY A 211 17.03 -21.23 -17.16
CA GLY A 211 15.63 -21.05 -16.81
C GLY A 211 15.20 -21.79 -15.53
N ASN A 212 16.14 -22.30 -14.72
CA ASN A 212 15.83 -22.88 -13.42
C ASN A 212 15.81 -21.81 -12.34
N VAL A 213 14.97 -21.99 -11.32
CA VAL A 213 14.94 -21.06 -10.18
C VAL A 213 16.26 -21.19 -9.40
N SER A 214 17.05 -20.15 -9.39
CA SER A 214 18.36 -20.06 -8.71
C SER A 214 18.29 -19.35 -7.35
N GLY A 215 17.16 -18.69 -7.06
CA GLY A 215 17.00 -17.96 -5.82
C GLY A 215 15.69 -17.19 -5.75
N ILE A 216 15.59 -16.31 -4.75
CA ILE A 216 14.42 -15.43 -4.53
C ILE A 216 14.91 -14.03 -4.28
N ILE A 217 14.31 -13.07 -5.00
CA ILE A 217 14.37 -11.65 -4.64
C ILE A 217 13.10 -11.26 -3.88
N ALA A 218 13.25 -10.49 -2.82
CA ALA A 218 12.12 -9.96 -2.07
C ALA A 218 12.27 -8.47 -1.81
N LEU A 219 11.13 -7.81 -1.78
CA LEU A 219 10.96 -6.41 -1.41
C LEU A 219 10.02 -6.36 -0.21
N ILE A 220 10.43 -5.65 0.85
CA ILE A 220 9.58 -5.28 1.96
C ILE A 220 9.46 -3.76 1.97
N ASN A 221 8.24 -3.27 1.85
CA ASN A 221 7.93 -1.85 1.82
C ASN A 221 6.98 -1.49 2.95
N ASN A 222 7.26 -0.43 3.71
CA ASN A 222 6.33 0.09 4.70
C ASN A 222 5.23 0.88 3.98
N VAL A 223 4.00 0.36 4.05
CA VAL A 223 2.81 0.95 3.42
C VAL A 223 1.80 1.43 4.46
N THR A 224 2.24 1.65 5.69
CA THR A 224 1.39 2.02 6.82
C THR A 224 0.55 3.27 6.54
N GLU A 225 1.18 4.34 6.10
CA GLU A 225 0.47 5.58 5.78
C GLU A 225 -0.60 5.36 4.70
N THR A 226 -0.24 4.67 3.62
CA THR A 226 -1.17 4.35 2.53
C THR A 226 -2.33 3.50 3.00
N GLN A 227 -2.09 2.48 3.83
CA GLN A 227 -3.14 1.61 4.35
C GLN A 227 -4.06 2.35 5.35
N LEU A 228 -3.50 3.15 6.24
CA LEU A 228 -4.30 3.96 7.17
C LEU A 228 -5.16 4.97 6.43
N LEU A 229 -4.60 5.67 5.43
CA LEU A 229 -5.36 6.60 4.59
C LEU A 229 -6.48 5.89 3.83
N LYS A 230 -6.20 4.71 3.26
CA LYS A 230 -7.21 3.90 2.58
C LYS A 230 -8.34 3.49 3.53
N MET A 231 -8.01 3.02 4.73
CA MET A 231 -9.01 2.66 5.75
C MET A 231 -9.85 3.86 6.18
N GLU A 232 -9.23 5.05 6.31
CA GLU A 232 -9.95 6.28 6.62
C GLU A 232 -10.88 6.69 5.48
N LEU A 233 -10.41 6.65 4.23
CA LEU A 233 -11.24 6.93 3.06
C LEU A 233 -12.41 5.95 2.93
N GLU A 234 -12.19 4.66 3.14
CA GLU A 234 -13.25 3.65 3.15
C GLU A 234 -14.28 3.91 4.27
N LYS A 235 -13.81 4.29 5.46
CA LYS A 235 -14.68 4.68 6.57
C LYS A 235 -15.51 5.92 6.21
N ARG A 236 -14.87 6.97 5.70
CA ARG A 236 -15.57 8.20 5.27
C ARG A 236 -16.57 7.94 4.13
N ALA A 237 -16.22 7.05 3.19
CA ALA A 237 -17.12 6.67 2.11
C ALA A 237 -18.36 5.87 2.57
N LYS A 238 -18.29 5.22 3.74
CA LYS A 238 -19.36 4.37 4.29
C LYS A 238 -20.15 5.00 5.42
N THR A 239 -19.67 6.08 6.01
CA THR A 239 -20.34 6.73 7.14
C THR A 239 -20.98 8.05 6.74
N ASP A 240 -22.09 8.39 7.39
CA ASP A 240 -22.66 9.74 7.39
C ASP A 240 -21.80 10.63 8.28
N VAL A 241 -21.28 11.72 7.73
CA VAL A 241 -20.29 12.58 8.40
C VAL A 241 -20.88 13.26 9.65
N LEU A 242 -22.17 13.54 9.62
CA LEU A 242 -22.85 14.25 10.71
C LEU A 242 -23.14 13.36 11.91
N THR A 243 -23.66 12.16 11.65
CA THR A 243 -24.15 11.26 12.71
C THR A 243 -23.16 10.17 13.10
N GLY A 244 -22.15 9.90 12.26
CA GLY A 244 -21.20 8.81 12.45
C GLY A 244 -21.81 7.41 12.33
N LEU A 245 -23.05 7.27 11.85
CA LEU A 245 -23.70 6.04 11.45
C LEU A 245 -23.30 5.67 10.02
N LEU A 246 -23.72 4.49 9.54
CA LEU A 246 -23.57 4.18 8.13
C LEU A 246 -24.39 5.16 7.28
N ASN A 247 -23.88 5.54 6.11
CA ASN A 247 -24.67 6.30 5.15
C ASN A 247 -25.65 5.36 4.41
N LYS A 248 -26.53 5.94 3.59
CA LYS A 248 -27.58 5.22 2.88
C LYS A 248 -27.05 4.00 2.12
N SER A 249 -26.06 4.20 1.25
CA SER A 249 -25.53 3.12 0.41
C SER A 249 -24.92 2.01 1.24
N ALA A 250 -24.08 2.36 2.20
CA ALA A 250 -23.39 1.38 3.04
C ALA A 250 -24.35 0.59 3.95
N SER A 251 -25.38 1.24 4.51
CA SER A 251 -26.40 0.57 5.32
C SER A 251 -27.24 -0.39 4.49
N GLU A 252 -27.70 0.05 3.30
CA GLU A 252 -28.48 -0.78 2.39
C GLU A 252 -27.69 -2.02 1.92
N ASP A 253 -26.45 -1.84 1.43
CA ASP A 253 -25.59 -2.92 0.97
C ASP A 253 -25.34 -3.95 2.08
N LEU A 254 -25.03 -3.47 3.29
CA LEU A 254 -24.77 -4.33 4.43
C LEU A 254 -26.00 -5.11 4.87
N ILE A 255 -27.17 -4.46 4.93
CA ILE A 255 -28.45 -5.11 5.27
C ILE A 255 -28.79 -6.17 4.22
N ARG A 256 -28.70 -5.86 2.91
CA ARG A 256 -28.92 -6.85 1.83
C ARG A 256 -28.02 -8.06 1.96
N MET A 257 -26.73 -7.84 2.19
CA MET A 257 -25.75 -8.92 2.38
C MET A 257 -26.09 -9.80 3.60
N MET A 258 -26.49 -9.17 4.69
CA MET A 258 -26.89 -9.90 5.90
C MET A 258 -28.16 -10.72 5.70
N LEU A 259 -29.22 -10.14 5.13
CA LEU A 259 -30.47 -10.84 4.86
C LEU A 259 -30.27 -12.05 3.94
N ALA A 260 -29.37 -11.97 2.96
CA ALA A 260 -29.03 -13.09 2.10
C ALA A 260 -28.39 -14.28 2.88
N ASN A 261 -27.66 -13.99 3.95
CA ASN A 261 -27.08 -15.01 4.83
C ASN A 261 -28.11 -15.58 5.83
N TYR A 262 -29.05 -14.75 6.31
CA TYR A 262 -30.12 -15.14 7.24
C TYR A 262 -31.06 -16.17 6.64
N GLN A 263 -31.37 -16.05 5.35
CA GLN A 263 -32.24 -17.02 4.64
C GLN A 263 -31.73 -18.48 4.71
N LYS A 264 -30.43 -18.66 5.00
CA LYS A 264 -29.80 -19.99 5.11
C LYS A 264 -29.92 -20.61 6.49
N ASN A 265 -30.17 -19.80 7.54
CA ASN A 265 -30.05 -20.22 8.93
C ASN A 265 -31.35 -20.14 9.73
N ASP A 266 -32.51 -19.78 9.12
CA ASP A 266 -33.79 -19.54 9.77
C ASP A 266 -33.75 -18.58 10.99
N GLU A 267 -32.80 -17.63 10.97
CA GLU A 267 -32.66 -16.63 12.02
C GLU A 267 -33.72 -15.52 11.85
N GLN A 268 -34.16 -14.92 12.97
CA GLN A 268 -35.12 -13.82 12.96
C GLN A 268 -34.40 -12.48 13.09
N CYS A 269 -34.87 -11.46 12.38
CA CYS A 269 -34.39 -10.09 12.49
C CYS A 269 -35.54 -9.08 12.35
N ALA A 270 -35.29 -7.82 12.70
CA ALA A 270 -36.25 -6.74 12.51
C ALA A 270 -35.59 -5.54 11.84
N LEU A 271 -36.29 -4.95 10.89
CA LEU A 271 -35.91 -3.70 10.25
C LEU A 271 -36.75 -2.56 10.88
N LEU A 272 -36.10 -1.55 11.39
CA LEU A 272 -36.71 -0.35 11.95
C LEU A 272 -36.44 0.84 11.01
N MET A 273 -37.49 1.54 10.62
CA MET A 273 -37.44 2.85 9.97
C MET A 273 -37.78 3.91 11.01
N ILE A 274 -36.90 4.89 11.19
CA ILE A 274 -37.00 5.92 12.24
C ILE A 274 -36.98 7.29 11.57
N ASP A 275 -37.86 8.19 12.00
CA ASP A 275 -37.96 9.54 11.46
C ASP A 275 -38.20 10.54 12.61
N ILE A 276 -37.61 11.72 12.48
CA ILE A 276 -37.74 12.78 13.50
C ILE A 276 -39.03 13.58 13.23
N ASP A 277 -39.92 13.59 14.18
CA ASP A 277 -41.17 14.32 14.07
C ASP A 277 -40.95 15.82 13.92
N CYS A 278 -41.56 16.42 12.89
CA CYS A 278 -41.54 17.88 12.66
C CYS A 278 -40.12 18.47 12.52
N PHE A 279 -39.13 17.69 12.03
CA PHE A 279 -37.73 18.16 11.95
C PHE A 279 -37.56 19.43 11.11
N LYS A 280 -38.36 19.59 10.05
CA LYS A 280 -38.37 20.82 9.27
C LYS A 280 -38.66 22.07 10.15
N GLU A 281 -39.60 21.98 11.08
CA GLU A 281 -39.93 23.10 11.99
C GLU A 281 -38.73 23.44 12.89
N VAL A 282 -37.94 22.43 13.30
CA VAL A 282 -36.70 22.66 14.06
C VAL A 282 -35.70 23.49 13.24
N ASN A 283 -35.49 23.10 11.98
CA ASN A 283 -34.61 23.85 11.08
C ASN A 283 -35.11 25.29 10.83
N ASP A 284 -36.41 25.42 10.58
CA ASP A 284 -37.01 26.71 10.26
C ASP A 284 -37.00 27.67 11.48
N THR A 285 -37.10 27.13 12.70
CA THR A 285 -37.15 27.95 13.94
C THR A 285 -35.75 28.23 14.50
N TYR A 286 -34.87 27.21 14.55
CA TYR A 286 -33.59 27.28 15.28
C TYR A 286 -32.39 27.31 14.35
N GLY A 287 -32.60 27.16 13.03
CA GLY A 287 -31.56 27.14 12.02
C GLY A 287 -30.94 25.76 11.80
N HIS A 288 -30.31 25.59 10.67
CA HIS A 288 -29.72 24.30 10.25
C HIS A 288 -28.64 23.77 11.20
N ALA A 289 -27.84 24.67 11.80
CA ALA A 289 -26.80 24.25 12.76
C ALA A 289 -27.41 23.53 13.99
N LYS A 290 -28.54 24.01 14.51
CA LYS A 290 -29.24 23.35 15.61
C LYS A 290 -29.91 22.05 15.15
N GLY A 291 -30.42 21.99 13.91
CA GLY A 291 -30.91 20.77 13.33
C GLY A 291 -29.79 19.71 13.17
N ASP A 292 -28.60 20.14 12.80
CA ASP A 292 -27.43 19.25 12.71
C ASP A 292 -27.03 18.69 14.09
N ASP A 293 -27.09 19.51 15.18
CA ASP A 293 -26.87 19.03 16.54
C ASP A 293 -27.90 17.94 16.92
N VAL A 294 -29.18 18.18 16.62
CA VAL A 294 -30.28 17.21 16.85
C VAL A 294 -30.02 15.90 16.12
N LEU A 295 -29.66 15.95 14.84
CA LEU A 295 -29.33 14.77 14.04
C LEU A 295 -28.14 14.00 14.60
N SER A 296 -27.09 14.70 14.97
CA SER A 296 -25.88 14.10 15.52
C SER A 296 -26.16 13.38 16.84
N GLU A 297 -26.95 14.02 17.73
CA GLU A 297 -27.31 13.45 19.03
C GLU A 297 -28.24 12.24 18.91
N ILE A 298 -29.24 12.28 18.00
CA ILE A 298 -30.07 11.13 17.71
C ILE A 298 -29.26 9.99 17.13
N GLY A 299 -28.32 10.28 16.22
CA GLY A 299 -27.38 9.29 15.69
C GLY A 299 -26.57 8.61 16.80
N ARG A 300 -26.08 9.38 17.77
CA ARG A 300 -25.39 8.87 18.95
C ARG A 300 -26.28 7.95 19.79
N ILE A 301 -27.50 8.39 20.09
CA ILE A 301 -28.48 7.60 20.87
C ILE A 301 -28.82 6.28 20.16
N ILE A 302 -29.08 6.31 18.85
CA ILE A 302 -29.31 5.09 18.06
C ILE A 302 -28.11 4.14 18.18
N LYS A 303 -26.92 4.64 17.99
CA LYS A 303 -25.68 3.85 18.03
C LYS A 303 -25.45 3.20 19.40
N GLU A 304 -25.70 3.92 20.50
CA GLU A 304 -25.54 3.39 21.86
C GLU A 304 -26.58 2.33 22.23
N ASN A 305 -27.73 2.36 21.58
CA ASN A 305 -28.79 1.38 21.78
C ASN A 305 -28.63 0.13 20.90
N CYS A 306 -27.86 0.19 19.82
CA CYS A 306 -27.57 -0.93 18.95
C CYS A 306 -26.42 -1.78 19.48
N ARG A 307 -26.52 -3.11 19.29
CA ARG A 307 -25.44 -4.05 19.61
C ARG A 307 -24.38 -4.02 18.49
N THR A 308 -23.20 -4.55 18.76
CA THR A 308 -22.11 -4.67 17.77
C THR A 308 -22.53 -5.40 16.49
N LEU A 309 -23.52 -6.30 16.58
CA LEU A 309 -24.01 -7.07 15.45
C LEU A 309 -25.15 -6.39 14.70
N ASP A 310 -25.78 -5.36 15.28
CA ASP A 310 -26.84 -4.62 14.63
C ASP A 310 -26.28 -3.63 13.60
N VAL A 311 -27.07 -3.26 12.62
CA VAL A 311 -26.70 -2.25 11.61
C VAL A 311 -27.51 -0.99 11.91
N ALA A 312 -26.85 0.15 11.98
CA ALA A 312 -27.51 1.45 12.10
C ALA A 312 -26.98 2.40 11.02
N GLY A 313 -27.89 3.07 10.32
CA GLY A 313 -27.59 3.99 9.22
C GLY A 313 -28.51 5.21 9.18
N ARG A 314 -28.06 6.28 8.52
CA ARG A 314 -28.86 7.42 8.13
C ARG A 314 -29.11 7.37 6.64
N ILE A 315 -30.38 7.31 6.22
CA ILE A 315 -30.80 7.08 4.84
C ILE A 315 -31.37 8.32 4.14
N GLY A 316 -31.71 9.32 4.89
CA GLY A 316 -32.27 10.58 4.39
C GLY A 316 -31.99 11.75 5.32
N GLY A 317 -32.59 12.91 5.08
CA GLY A 317 -32.39 14.12 5.89
C GLY A 317 -32.58 13.86 7.38
N ASP A 318 -33.75 13.39 7.78
CA ASP A 318 -34.21 13.09 9.15
C ASP A 318 -34.56 11.60 9.35
N GLU A 319 -34.21 10.75 8.38
CA GLU A 319 -34.56 9.34 8.36
C GLU A 319 -33.37 8.46 8.73
N PHE A 320 -33.62 7.50 9.63
CA PHE A 320 -32.62 6.50 10.04
C PHE A 320 -33.18 5.09 9.85
N ILE A 321 -32.27 4.12 9.69
CA ILE A 321 -32.57 2.70 9.54
C ILE A 321 -31.77 1.89 10.54
N VAL A 322 -32.41 0.88 11.15
CA VAL A 322 -31.74 -0.09 12.02
C VAL A 322 -32.14 -1.50 11.64
N LEU A 323 -31.16 -2.39 11.39
CA LEU A 323 -31.40 -3.83 11.33
C LEU A 323 -30.96 -4.44 12.66
N MET A 324 -31.95 -4.91 13.43
CA MET A 324 -31.73 -5.66 14.65
C MET A 324 -31.59 -7.15 14.33
N ARG A 325 -30.51 -7.76 14.78
CA ARG A 325 -30.18 -9.16 14.43
C ARG A 325 -30.49 -10.12 15.57
N ASN A 326 -30.71 -11.39 15.21
CA ASN A 326 -30.89 -12.51 16.16
C ASN A 326 -31.92 -12.15 17.26
N ILE A 327 -33.10 -11.76 16.83
CA ILE A 327 -34.20 -11.54 17.77
C ILE A 327 -34.84 -12.88 18.14
N THR A 328 -35.05 -13.10 19.42
CA THR A 328 -35.71 -14.32 19.94
C THR A 328 -37.21 -14.16 20.06
N GLU A 329 -37.68 -12.94 20.16
CA GLU A 329 -39.08 -12.55 20.32
C GLU A 329 -39.34 -11.27 19.52
N SER A 330 -40.48 -11.20 18.87
CA SER A 330 -40.92 -10.02 18.08
C SER A 330 -40.98 -8.74 18.94
N GLU A 331 -41.35 -8.89 20.21
CA GLU A 331 -41.39 -7.81 21.18
C GLU A 331 -40.04 -7.14 21.43
N ASN A 332 -38.92 -7.82 21.19
CA ASN A 332 -37.59 -7.23 21.37
C ASN A 332 -37.36 -6.03 20.44
N ALA A 333 -37.90 -6.05 19.22
CA ALA A 333 -37.84 -4.92 18.29
C ALA A 333 -38.66 -3.71 18.82
N GLY A 334 -39.85 -3.95 19.35
CA GLY A 334 -40.64 -2.92 20.00
C GLY A 334 -39.98 -2.33 21.23
N ARG A 335 -39.29 -3.17 22.04
CA ARG A 335 -38.54 -2.68 23.23
C ARG A 335 -37.35 -1.81 22.81
N LEU A 336 -36.65 -2.12 21.72
CA LEU A 336 -35.59 -1.29 21.18
C LEU A 336 -36.14 0.05 20.69
N ALA A 337 -37.21 0.03 19.90
CA ALA A 337 -37.86 1.22 19.39
C ALA A 337 -38.33 2.14 20.51
N GLU A 338 -38.99 1.60 21.52
CA GLU A 338 -39.48 2.35 22.69
C GLU A 338 -38.31 2.93 23.51
N ARG A 339 -37.21 2.18 23.67
CA ARG A 339 -36.04 2.66 24.40
C ARG A 339 -35.39 3.85 23.70
N ILE A 340 -35.18 3.75 22.37
CA ILE A 340 -34.62 4.85 21.57
C ILE A 340 -35.53 6.07 21.65
N ARG A 341 -36.84 5.89 21.43
CA ARG A 341 -37.85 6.96 21.44
C ARG A 341 -37.83 7.71 22.79
N LYS A 342 -37.91 6.99 23.91
CA LYS A 342 -37.88 7.57 25.26
C LYS A 342 -36.57 8.31 25.55
N GLN A 343 -35.46 7.70 25.19
CA GLN A 343 -34.16 8.32 25.45
C GLN A 343 -33.98 9.63 24.66
N VAL A 344 -34.47 9.67 23.41
CA VAL A 344 -34.48 10.93 22.64
C VAL A 344 -35.36 11.96 23.30
N ALA A 345 -36.60 11.62 23.64
CA ALA A 345 -37.51 12.55 24.31
C ALA A 345 -36.94 13.08 25.65
N GLU A 346 -36.35 12.21 26.47
CA GLU A 346 -35.73 12.57 27.75
C GLU A 346 -34.47 13.45 27.57
N ASN A 347 -33.68 13.18 26.54
CA ASN A 347 -32.48 13.95 26.29
C ASN A 347 -32.80 15.37 25.90
N PHE A 348 -33.74 15.56 24.96
CA PHE A 348 -34.14 16.89 24.51
C PHE A 348 -35.14 17.62 25.43
N ALA A 349 -35.78 16.93 26.37
CA ALA A 349 -36.61 17.58 27.39
C ALA A 349 -35.83 18.58 28.30
N LYS A 350 -34.49 18.49 28.29
CA LYS A 350 -33.61 19.38 29.05
C LYS A 350 -33.23 20.65 28.27
N GLU A 351 -33.54 20.69 26.99
CA GLU A 351 -33.27 21.81 26.10
C GLU A 351 -34.52 22.68 25.90
N GLU A 352 -34.34 23.98 25.66
CA GLU A 352 -35.45 24.91 25.40
C GLU A 352 -35.91 24.84 23.94
N PHE A 353 -36.63 23.77 23.60
CA PHE A 353 -37.37 23.72 22.35
C PHE A 353 -38.83 24.08 22.58
N ASP A 354 -39.44 24.83 21.65
CA ASP A 354 -40.85 25.18 21.69
C ASP A 354 -41.77 23.96 21.66
N ARG A 355 -41.27 22.85 21.13
CA ARG A 355 -41.93 21.54 21.08
C ARG A 355 -40.95 20.43 21.41
N PRO A 356 -41.40 19.33 22.00
CA PRO A 356 -40.54 18.18 22.25
C PRO A 356 -40.05 17.57 20.95
N ILE A 357 -38.77 17.17 20.91
CA ILE A 357 -38.17 16.37 19.83
C ILE A 357 -38.57 14.91 20.05
N THR A 358 -39.33 14.35 19.13
CA THR A 358 -39.84 12.97 19.20
C THR A 358 -39.54 12.19 17.94
N LEU A 359 -39.73 10.88 18.03
CA LEU A 359 -39.49 9.97 16.92
C LEU A 359 -40.76 9.17 16.58
N SER A 360 -41.02 9.03 15.29
CA SER A 360 -41.92 8.02 14.73
C SER A 360 -41.11 6.83 14.22
N ILE A 361 -41.54 5.59 14.53
CA ILE A 361 -40.79 4.39 14.20
C ILE A 361 -41.72 3.33 13.59
N GLY A 362 -41.37 2.82 12.40
CA GLY A 362 -42.00 1.68 11.78
C GLY A 362 -41.13 0.43 11.85
N ILE A 363 -41.70 -0.72 12.11
CA ILE A 363 -40.99 -1.98 12.34
C ILE A 363 -41.51 -3.05 11.39
N ALA A 364 -40.61 -3.73 10.67
CA ALA A 364 -40.86 -4.94 9.91
C ALA A 364 -40.08 -6.12 10.45
N LEU A 365 -40.70 -7.29 10.54
CA LEU A 365 -40.10 -8.52 11.05
C LEU A 365 -39.73 -9.46 9.90
N CYS A 366 -38.53 -10.03 9.96
CA CYS A 366 -38.11 -11.10 9.06
C CYS A 366 -38.17 -12.44 9.82
N PRO A 367 -38.75 -13.50 9.27
CA PRO A 367 -39.30 -13.61 7.87
C PRO A 367 -40.77 -13.20 7.69
N GLU A 368 -41.48 -12.79 8.73
CA GLU A 368 -42.93 -12.60 8.76
C GLU A 368 -43.42 -11.60 7.70
N HIS A 369 -42.76 -10.43 7.59
CA HIS A 369 -43.15 -9.34 6.69
C HIS A 369 -42.34 -9.30 5.40
N GLY A 370 -41.44 -10.28 5.20
CA GLY A 370 -40.61 -10.43 4.03
C GLY A 370 -39.25 -11.02 4.36
N LYS A 371 -38.51 -11.44 3.33
CA LYS A 371 -37.16 -12.01 3.45
C LYS A 371 -36.10 -11.18 2.73
N ARG A 372 -36.53 -10.23 1.89
CA ARG A 372 -35.67 -9.35 1.12
C ARG A 372 -35.70 -7.95 1.72
N TYR A 373 -34.62 -7.20 1.47
CA TYR A 373 -34.51 -5.82 1.91
C TYR A 373 -35.72 -4.98 1.45
N ASP A 374 -36.11 -5.07 0.17
CA ASP A 374 -37.15 -4.24 -0.40
C ASP A 374 -38.51 -4.53 0.26
N ASP A 375 -38.84 -5.80 0.51
CA ASP A 375 -40.08 -6.22 1.17
C ASP A 375 -40.17 -5.67 2.60
N LEU A 376 -39.05 -5.78 3.36
CA LEU A 376 -38.97 -5.29 4.75
C LEU A 376 -38.97 -3.76 4.82
N PHE A 377 -38.31 -3.12 3.86
CA PHE A 377 -38.26 -1.65 3.77
C PHE A 377 -39.67 -1.10 3.54
N ASP A 378 -40.41 -1.63 2.53
CA ASP A 378 -41.76 -1.19 2.24
C ASP A 378 -42.75 -1.44 3.40
N ALA A 379 -42.59 -2.56 4.09
CA ALA A 379 -43.39 -2.86 5.29
C ALA A 379 -43.08 -1.91 6.44
N ALA A 380 -41.80 -1.66 6.74
CA ALA A 380 -41.42 -0.73 7.79
C ALA A 380 -41.81 0.73 7.47
N ASP A 381 -41.64 1.18 6.20
CA ASP A 381 -42.09 2.50 5.74
C ASP A 381 -43.62 2.66 5.87
N SER A 382 -44.39 1.63 5.51
CA SER A 382 -45.85 1.65 5.67
C SER A 382 -46.23 1.79 7.15
N ALA A 383 -45.55 1.10 8.05
CA ALA A 383 -45.79 1.22 9.50
C ALA A 383 -45.40 2.59 10.02
N LEU A 384 -44.26 3.15 9.58
CA LEU A 384 -43.81 4.49 9.92
C LEU A 384 -44.80 5.57 9.46
N TYR A 385 -45.27 5.45 8.21
CA TYR A 385 -46.28 6.36 7.67
C TYR A 385 -47.58 6.35 8.50
N TYR A 386 -47.99 5.16 8.93
CA TYR A 386 -49.17 5.02 9.81
C TYR A 386 -48.96 5.81 11.12
N VAL A 387 -47.81 5.67 11.78
CA VAL A 387 -47.46 6.43 13.01
C VAL A 387 -47.51 7.92 12.76
N LYS A 388 -46.88 8.40 11.72
CA LYS A 388 -46.83 9.83 11.34
C LYS A 388 -48.24 10.43 11.14
N LYS A 389 -49.19 9.65 10.61
CA LYS A 389 -50.55 10.11 10.37
C LYS A 389 -51.44 10.13 11.59
N HIS A 390 -51.23 9.23 12.56
CA HIS A 390 -52.20 9.02 13.63
C HIS A 390 -51.78 9.57 14.97
N SER A 391 -50.53 9.35 15.37
CA SER A 391 -50.11 9.64 16.71
C SER A 391 -48.87 10.50 16.82
N LYS A 392 -47.87 10.27 15.86
CA LYS A 392 -46.46 10.68 16.10
C LYS A 392 -45.98 10.17 17.45
N ASP A 393 -44.72 10.39 17.78
CA ASP A 393 -44.11 9.98 19.05
C ASP A 393 -44.48 8.55 19.48
N ALA A 394 -44.38 7.58 18.56
CA ALA A 394 -44.79 6.18 18.74
C ALA A 394 -44.02 5.24 17.84
N TYR A 395 -44.17 3.96 18.09
CA TYR A 395 -43.75 2.94 17.14
C TYR A 395 -44.91 2.04 16.74
N GLN A 396 -44.81 1.46 15.56
CA GLN A 396 -45.78 0.49 15.03
C GLN A 396 -45.06 -0.66 14.37
N VAL A 397 -45.43 -1.88 14.72
CA VAL A 397 -45.05 -3.07 13.96
C VAL A 397 -46.02 -3.20 12.75
N TYR A 398 -45.46 -3.44 11.57
CA TYR A 398 -46.26 -3.61 10.38
C TYR A 398 -47.29 -4.75 10.55
N ASN A 399 -48.44 -4.56 10.01
CA ASN A 399 -49.43 -5.61 9.76
C ASN A 399 -50.21 -5.30 8.47
N GLU A 400 -50.75 -6.29 7.84
CA GLU A 400 -51.42 -6.17 6.50
C GLU A 400 -52.62 -5.19 6.51
N THR A 401 -53.15 -4.85 7.67
CA THR A 401 -54.31 -3.91 7.80
C THR A 401 -53.87 -2.44 7.74
N LEU A 402 -52.57 -2.15 7.77
CA LEU A 402 -51.96 -0.81 7.68
C LEU A 402 -51.75 -0.34 6.23
N GLN A 403 -52.51 -0.86 5.28
CA GLN A 403 -52.39 -0.44 3.87
C GLN A 403 -52.58 1.08 3.73
N LYS A 404 -51.74 1.68 2.86
CA LYS A 404 -51.74 3.12 2.52
C LYS A 404 -53.07 3.65 2.05
#